data_798a6a309a7c780fb752c8dc2bdfcfff
#
_entry.id   798a6a309a7c780fb752c8dc2bdfcfff
#
_cell.length_a   1.000
_cell.length_b   1.000
_cell.length_c   1.000
_cell.angle_alpha   90.00
_cell.angle_beta   90.00
_cell.angle_gamma   90.00
#
_symmetry.space_group_name_H-M   'P 1'
#
loop_
_entity.id
_entity.type
_entity.pdbx_description
1 polymer ?
#
loop_
_entity_poly.entity_id
_entity_poly.type
_entity_poly.pdbx_seq_one_letter_code
_entity_poly.pdbx_strand_id
1 'polypeptide(L)'
;MDAQRLYSFTRRAIDDYDMIAEGDYIAVGISGGKDSLTLLYALKGLMRFYPHKFKLHAITVDLGFHNLNLEKIKSFCKELDIPYTILSTQIAQIVFDDRKESNPCSLCAKMRKGALNEKIKELGCNKIAYAHHKDDVVETMLMSLIFEGRFHTFSPKTYLDRMDLTVIRPLLYMNEADVIGFVNKYDFPVVKSPCPADG
;
A
#
# COMPACT_ATOMS: atom_id res chain seq x y z
N MET A 1 -5.52 -18.86 -5.08
CA MET A 1 -4.05 -18.94 -5.03
C MET A 1 -3.58 -19.45 -3.67
N ASP A 2 -2.41 -20.11 -3.55
CA ASP A 2 -1.78 -20.46 -2.27
C ASP A 2 -0.65 -19.49 -1.88
N ALA A 3 -0.15 -19.60 -0.64
CA ALA A 3 0.89 -18.71 -0.13
C ALA A 3 2.24 -18.88 -0.86
N GLN A 4 2.56 -20.09 -1.33
CA GLN A 4 3.81 -20.35 -2.05
C GLN A 4 3.84 -19.60 -3.38
N ARG A 5 2.73 -19.60 -4.12
CA ARG A 5 2.60 -18.85 -5.37
C ARG A 5 2.63 -17.33 -5.14
N LEU A 6 1.97 -16.84 -4.06
CA LEU A 6 2.06 -15.45 -3.65
C LEU A 6 3.52 -15.03 -3.43
N TYR A 7 4.26 -15.79 -2.62
CA TYR A 7 5.67 -15.50 -2.36
C TYR A 7 6.53 -15.54 -3.62
N SER A 8 6.29 -16.49 -4.52
CA SER A 8 7.02 -16.63 -5.77
C SER A 8 6.87 -15.40 -6.67
N PHE A 9 5.64 -14.93 -6.91
CA PHE A 9 5.41 -13.73 -7.73
C PHE A 9 5.95 -12.46 -7.07
N THR A 10 5.73 -12.31 -5.75
CA THR A 10 6.22 -11.15 -5.00
C THR A 10 7.76 -11.11 -5.02
N ARG A 11 8.41 -12.25 -4.74
CA ARG A 11 9.87 -12.35 -4.79
C ARG A 11 10.42 -12.03 -6.17
N ARG A 12 9.82 -12.59 -7.22
CA ARG A 12 10.25 -12.33 -8.59
C ARG A 12 10.21 -10.83 -8.92
N ALA A 13 9.14 -10.12 -8.55
CA ALA A 13 9.05 -8.68 -8.75
C ALA A 13 10.14 -7.92 -7.96
N ILE A 14 10.42 -8.35 -6.73
CA ILE A 14 11.48 -7.76 -5.90
C ILE A 14 12.85 -7.97 -6.53
N ASP A 15 13.14 -9.18 -7.01
CA ASP A 15 14.43 -9.55 -7.61
C ASP A 15 14.64 -8.86 -8.97
N ASP A 16 13.60 -8.86 -9.85
CA ASP A 16 13.69 -8.28 -11.20
C ASP A 16 13.91 -6.74 -11.18
N TYR A 17 13.50 -6.06 -10.12
CA TYR A 17 13.60 -4.60 -9.99
C TYR A 17 14.47 -4.11 -8.82
N ASP A 18 15.26 -4.99 -8.19
CA ASP A 18 16.12 -4.64 -7.05
C ASP A 18 15.39 -3.83 -5.99
N MET A 19 14.19 -4.27 -5.58
CA MET A 19 13.32 -3.49 -4.71
C MET A 19 13.78 -3.46 -3.26
N ILE A 20 14.44 -4.53 -2.78
CA ILE A 20 14.83 -4.71 -1.38
C ILE A 20 16.32 -4.98 -1.28
N ALA A 21 17.00 -4.20 -0.44
CA ALA A 21 18.41 -4.34 -0.11
C ALA A 21 18.61 -4.75 1.37
N GLU A 22 19.81 -5.14 1.72
CA GLU A 22 20.17 -5.47 3.10
C GLU A 22 19.97 -4.26 4.03
N GLY A 23 19.31 -4.49 5.15
CA GLY A 23 19.07 -3.47 6.17
C GLY A 23 17.90 -2.52 5.91
N ASP A 24 17.14 -2.69 4.82
CA ASP A 24 15.97 -1.85 4.54
C ASP A 24 14.93 -1.87 5.67
N TYR A 25 14.34 -0.71 5.93
CA TYR A 25 13.18 -0.56 6.79
C TYR A 25 12.00 -0.05 5.95
N ILE A 26 11.05 -0.93 5.69
CA ILE A 26 10.00 -0.74 4.69
C ILE A 26 8.68 -0.43 5.38
N ALA A 27 8.13 0.74 5.13
CA ALA A 27 6.76 1.07 5.50
C ALA A 27 5.78 0.40 4.52
N VAL A 28 4.70 -0.18 5.01
CA VAL A 28 3.60 -0.70 4.20
C VAL A 28 2.35 0.11 4.49
N GLY A 29 1.84 0.82 3.48
CA GLY A 29 0.60 1.58 3.59
C GLY A 29 -0.61 0.65 3.63
N ILE A 30 -1.30 0.61 4.77
CA ILE A 30 -2.47 -0.24 4.99
C ILE A 30 -3.74 0.60 4.84
N SER A 31 -4.49 0.34 3.77
CA SER A 31 -5.81 0.95 3.54
C SER A 31 -6.95 0.17 4.20
N GLY A 32 -6.69 -1.06 4.62
CA GLY A 32 -7.71 -2.02 5.04
C GLY A 32 -8.30 -2.85 3.91
N GLY A 33 -7.98 -2.53 2.66
CA GLY A 33 -8.40 -3.29 1.49
C GLY A 33 -7.55 -4.56 1.28
N LYS A 34 -8.10 -5.46 0.47
CA LYS A 34 -7.53 -6.77 0.13
C LYS A 34 -6.05 -6.73 -0.30
N ASP A 35 -5.70 -5.73 -1.13
CA ASP A 35 -4.37 -5.63 -1.75
C ASP A 35 -3.31 -5.28 -0.71
N SER A 36 -3.58 -4.28 0.14
CA SER A 36 -2.64 -3.84 1.18
C SER A 36 -2.37 -4.93 2.23
N LEU A 37 -3.39 -5.70 2.61
CA LEU A 37 -3.25 -6.82 3.54
C LEU A 37 -2.47 -7.98 2.90
N THR A 38 -2.73 -8.27 1.62
CA THR A 38 -1.99 -9.27 0.86
C THR A 38 -0.51 -8.91 0.73
N LEU A 39 -0.21 -7.63 0.44
CA LEU A 39 1.17 -7.14 0.38
C LEU A 39 1.90 -7.32 1.72
N LEU A 40 1.26 -6.91 2.83
CA LEU A 40 1.84 -7.04 4.17
C LEU A 40 2.16 -8.51 4.49
N TYR A 41 1.22 -9.41 4.23
CA TYR A 41 1.40 -10.84 4.42
C TYR A 41 2.53 -11.41 3.57
N ALA A 42 2.58 -11.04 2.28
CA ALA A 42 3.62 -11.49 1.36
C ALA A 42 5.02 -11.07 1.82
N LEU A 43 5.19 -9.79 2.17
CA LEU A 43 6.47 -9.28 2.64
C LEU A 43 6.88 -9.91 3.97
N LYS A 44 5.95 -10.09 4.93
CA LYS A 44 6.26 -10.79 6.19
C LYS A 44 6.69 -12.24 5.96
N GLY A 45 6.04 -12.95 5.04
CA GLY A 45 6.44 -14.31 4.68
C GLY A 45 7.84 -14.36 4.09
N LEU A 46 8.18 -13.42 3.20
CA LEU A 46 9.50 -13.31 2.58
C LEU A 46 10.62 -13.04 3.58
N MET A 47 10.39 -12.29 4.65
CA MET A 47 11.40 -12.04 5.70
C MET A 47 12.07 -13.32 6.25
N ARG A 48 11.42 -14.49 6.13
CA ARG A 48 11.94 -15.76 6.65
C ARG A 48 13.06 -16.35 5.80
N PHE A 49 13.00 -16.13 4.49
CA PHE A 49 13.87 -16.84 3.53
C PHE A 49 14.43 -15.95 2.42
N TYR A 50 14.11 -14.66 2.41
CA TYR A 50 14.71 -13.71 1.46
C TYR A 50 16.19 -13.48 1.82
N PRO A 51 17.10 -13.39 0.83
CA PRO A 51 18.54 -13.28 1.11
C PRO A 51 18.90 -12.02 1.92
N HIS A 52 18.26 -10.88 1.61
CA HIS A 52 18.49 -9.63 2.31
C HIS A 52 17.59 -9.50 3.54
N LYS A 53 18.16 -9.13 4.67
CA LYS A 53 17.39 -8.87 5.90
C LYS A 53 16.80 -7.47 5.82
N PHE A 54 15.51 -7.36 6.09
CA PHE A 54 14.78 -6.11 6.13
C PHE A 54 13.76 -6.09 7.26
N LYS A 55 13.27 -4.91 7.60
CA LYS A 55 12.23 -4.71 8.62
C LYS A 55 10.97 -4.18 7.94
N LEU A 56 9.81 -4.41 8.58
CA LEU A 56 8.50 -3.92 8.14
C LEU A 56 7.87 -3.05 9.21
N HIS A 57 7.11 -2.05 8.78
CA HIS A 57 6.23 -1.25 9.61
C HIS A 57 4.91 -1.00 8.88
N ALA A 58 3.80 -1.44 9.42
CA ALA A 58 2.48 -1.21 8.86
C ALA A 58 1.96 0.17 9.31
N ILE A 59 1.42 0.97 8.39
CA ILE A 59 0.90 2.31 8.69
C ILE A 59 -0.46 2.50 8.04
N THR A 60 -1.45 2.89 8.82
CA THR A 60 -2.74 3.39 8.32
C THR A 60 -2.86 4.87 8.57
N VAL A 61 -3.22 5.64 7.54
CA VAL A 61 -3.66 7.03 7.70
C VAL A 61 -5.16 7.02 7.92
N ASP A 62 -5.58 7.27 9.15
CA ASP A 62 -6.97 7.50 9.49
C ASP A 62 -7.36 8.92 9.06
N LEU A 63 -8.29 9.01 8.12
CA LEU A 63 -8.72 10.28 7.53
C LEU A 63 -9.68 11.07 8.43
N GLY A 64 -10.14 10.49 9.54
CA GLY A 64 -11.09 11.09 10.47
C GLY A 64 -12.55 10.86 10.08
N PHE A 65 -12.85 9.87 9.25
CA PHE A 65 -14.24 9.46 9.02
C PHE A 65 -14.81 8.72 10.23
N HIS A 66 -16.07 8.97 10.53
CA HIS A 66 -16.80 8.20 11.53
C HIS A 66 -16.94 6.73 11.08
N ASN A 67 -16.91 5.80 12.03
CA ASN A 67 -17.11 4.35 11.80
C ASN A 67 -15.96 3.58 11.15
N LEU A 68 -14.74 4.11 11.10
CA LEU A 68 -13.57 3.32 10.71
C LEU A 68 -13.14 2.39 11.84
N ASN A 69 -13.40 1.08 11.69
CA ASN A 69 -12.99 0.09 12.68
C ASN A 69 -11.68 -0.58 12.27
N LEU A 70 -10.58 -0.20 12.92
CA LEU A 70 -9.24 -0.73 12.64
C LEU A 70 -8.81 -1.87 13.58
N GLU A 71 -9.65 -2.32 14.52
CA GLU A 71 -9.28 -3.36 15.49
C GLU A 71 -8.92 -4.69 14.81
N LYS A 72 -9.63 -5.05 13.75
CA LYS A 72 -9.31 -6.25 12.96
C LYS A 72 -7.93 -6.16 12.30
N ILE A 73 -7.58 -4.98 11.77
CA ILE A 73 -6.26 -4.74 11.15
C ILE A 73 -5.17 -4.77 12.22
N LYS A 74 -5.41 -4.17 13.38
CA LYS A 74 -4.49 -4.18 14.52
C LYS A 74 -4.21 -5.61 14.99
N SER A 75 -5.26 -6.44 15.11
CA SER A 75 -5.12 -7.86 15.45
C SER A 75 -4.30 -8.61 14.40
N PHE A 76 -4.58 -8.39 13.12
CA PHE A 76 -3.85 -9.00 12.01
C PHE A 76 -2.35 -8.62 12.01
N CYS A 77 -2.02 -7.34 12.22
CA CYS A 77 -0.63 -6.91 12.34
C CYS A 77 0.06 -7.54 13.57
N LYS A 78 -0.65 -7.67 14.69
CA LYS A 78 -0.15 -8.33 15.90
C LYS A 78 0.12 -9.82 15.67
N GLU A 79 -0.78 -10.54 15.00
CA GLU A 79 -0.60 -11.95 14.63
C GLU A 79 0.61 -12.15 13.70
N LEU A 80 0.83 -11.21 12.80
CA LEU A 80 2.00 -11.19 11.93
C LEU A 80 3.28 -10.72 12.64
N ASP A 81 3.21 -10.29 13.90
CA ASP A 81 4.34 -9.70 14.62
C ASP A 81 5.00 -8.57 13.78
N ILE A 82 4.17 -7.58 13.38
CA ILE A 82 4.59 -6.39 12.63
C ILE A 82 4.18 -5.14 13.43
N PRO A 83 5.11 -4.20 13.69
CA PRO A 83 4.77 -2.91 14.27
C PRO A 83 3.71 -2.19 13.43
N TYR A 84 2.70 -1.66 14.10
CA TYR A 84 1.58 -0.99 13.44
C TYR A 84 1.32 0.39 14.03
N THR A 85 1.25 1.40 13.15
CA THR A 85 0.95 2.79 13.53
C THR A 85 -0.33 3.24 12.83
N ILE A 86 -1.25 3.81 13.60
CA ILE A 86 -2.41 4.54 13.10
C ILE A 86 -2.11 6.02 13.20
N LEU A 87 -2.07 6.71 12.06
CA LEU A 87 -1.88 8.15 12.00
C LEU A 87 -3.26 8.82 11.89
N SER A 88 -3.77 9.31 13.01
CA SER A 88 -5.05 10.03 13.05
C SER A 88 -4.89 11.42 12.43
N THR A 89 -5.79 11.78 11.51
CA THR A 89 -5.82 13.08 10.82
C THR A 89 -7.24 13.63 10.74
N GLN A 90 -7.36 14.90 10.36
CA GLN A 90 -8.64 15.58 10.10
C GLN A 90 -8.86 15.79 8.59
N ILE A 91 -8.26 14.94 7.75
CA ILE A 91 -8.30 15.12 6.29
C ILE A 91 -9.72 15.09 5.75
N ALA A 92 -10.57 14.21 6.27
CA ALA A 92 -11.98 14.12 5.85
C ALA A 92 -12.71 15.44 6.11
N GLN A 93 -12.61 15.99 7.31
CA GLN A 93 -13.20 17.27 7.65
C GLN A 93 -12.71 18.40 6.73
N ILE A 94 -11.40 18.53 6.56
CA ILE A 94 -10.81 19.58 5.72
C ILE A 94 -11.29 19.47 4.27
N VAL A 95 -11.36 18.27 3.72
CA VAL A 95 -11.68 18.05 2.30
C VAL A 95 -13.17 18.18 2.01
N PHE A 96 -14.03 17.60 2.85
CA PHE A 96 -15.45 17.49 2.58
C PHE A 96 -16.29 18.58 3.24
N ASP A 97 -15.90 19.05 4.44
CA ASP A 97 -16.69 20.02 5.19
C ASP A 97 -16.17 21.46 5.01
N ASP A 98 -14.85 21.66 5.15
CA ASP A 98 -14.28 23.01 5.16
C ASP A 98 -14.05 23.55 3.74
N ARG A 99 -13.41 22.78 2.86
CA ARG A 99 -13.04 23.25 1.53
C ARG A 99 -14.08 22.98 0.45
N LYS A 100 -14.88 21.93 0.58
CA LYS A 100 -15.92 21.53 -0.40
C LYS A 100 -15.40 21.53 -1.85
N GLU A 101 -14.24 20.94 -2.05
CA GLU A 101 -13.54 20.92 -3.33
C GLU A 101 -14.37 20.21 -4.41
N SER A 102 -14.30 20.70 -5.64
CA SER A 102 -14.94 20.07 -6.79
C SER A 102 -14.35 18.67 -7.11
N ASN A 103 -13.07 18.46 -6.74
CA ASN A 103 -12.41 17.15 -6.84
C ASN A 103 -11.80 16.77 -5.46
N PRO A 104 -12.63 16.30 -4.52
CA PRO A 104 -12.18 16.00 -3.16
C PRO A 104 -11.13 14.89 -3.12
N CYS A 105 -11.20 13.91 -4.04
CA CYS A 105 -10.27 12.78 -4.08
C CYS A 105 -8.83 13.22 -4.34
N SER A 106 -8.62 14.21 -5.22
CA SER A 106 -7.29 14.73 -5.53
C SER A 106 -6.63 15.40 -4.31
N LEU A 107 -7.37 16.25 -3.60
CA LEU A 107 -6.86 16.90 -2.39
C LEU A 107 -6.62 15.88 -1.27
N CYS A 108 -7.58 14.97 -1.04
CA CYS A 108 -7.45 13.90 -0.06
C CYS A 108 -6.19 13.05 -0.31
N ALA A 109 -5.95 12.63 -1.56
CA ALA A 109 -4.78 11.85 -1.93
C ALA A 109 -3.46 12.59 -1.65
N LYS A 110 -3.40 13.90 -1.96
CA LYS A 110 -2.21 14.74 -1.68
C LYS A 110 -1.95 14.86 -0.18
N MET A 111 -2.99 15.16 0.62
CA MET A 111 -2.85 15.31 2.07
C MET A 111 -2.48 13.98 2.73
N ARG A 112 -3.14 12.89 2.35
CA ARG A 112 -2.83 11.53 2.84
C ARG A 112 -1.39 11.13 2.53
N LYS A 113 -0.93 11.39 1.29
CA LYS A 113 0.46 11.11 0.89
C LYS A 113 1.45 11.95 1.69
N GLY A 114 1.17 13.23 1.93
CA GLY A 114 2.01 14.11 2.74
C GLY A 114 2.15 13.59 4.17
N ALA A 115 1.03 13.38 4.85
CA ALA A 115 1.01 12.89 6.23
C ALA A 115 1.69 11.52 6.37
N LEU A 116 1.46 10.60 5.41
CA LEU A 116 2.11 9.29 5.40
C LEU A 116 3.63 9.41 5.25
N ASN A 117 4.11 10.25 4.33
CA ASN A 117 5.54 10.43 4.09
C ASN A 117 6.28 11.02 5.29
N GLU A 118 5.67 12.01 5.97
CA GLU A 118 6.22 12.57 7.22
C GLU A 118 6.37 11.51 8.30
N LYS A 119 5.32 10.69 8.50
CA LYS A 119 5.37 9.60 9.49
C LYS A 119 6.38 8.53 9.14
N ILE A 120 6.54 8.17 7.87
CA ILE A 120 7.55 7.23 7.38
C ILE A 120 8.96 7.72 7.73
N LYS A 121 9.22 9.00 7.51
CA LYS A 121 10.50 9.64 7.83
C LYS A 121 10.76 9.66 9.34
N GLU A 122 9.76 10.02 10.14
CA GLU A 122 9.83 10.02 11.61
C GLU A 122 10.17 8.62 12.16
N LEU A 123 9.61 7.56 11.56
CA LEU A 123 9.88 6.17 11.92
C LEU A 123 11.24 5.65 11.43
N GLY A 124 11.95 6.41 10.62
CA GLY A 124 13.25 6.03 10.05
C GLY A 124 13.13 4.98 8.94
N CYS A 125 11.97 4.82 8.32
CA CYS A 125 11.83 3.94 7.16
C CYS A 125 12.43 4.62 5.92
N ASN A 126 13.19 3.86 5.12
CA ASN A 126 13.81 4.33 3.88
C ASN A 126 13.03 3.90 2.62
N LYS A 127 12.03 3.05 2.78
CA LYS A 127 11.16 2.59 1.68
C LYS A 127 9.69 2.58 2.07
N ILE A 128 8.84 2.76 1.05
CA ILE A 128 7.40 2.53 1.17
C ILE A 128 6.97 1.53 0.10
N ALA A 129 6.20 0.52 0.51
CA ALA A 129 5.61 -0.46 -0.37
C ALA A 129 4.12 -0.16 -0.60
N TYR A 130 3.73 -0.06 -1.87
CA TYR A 130 2.34 0.03 -2.31
C TYR A 130 1.88 -1.26 -2.96
N ALA A 131 0.62 -1.59 -2.77
CA ALA A 131 0.02 -2.86 -3.17
C ALA A 131 -0.55 -2.86 -4.60
N HIS A 132 0.03 -2.05 -5.50
CA HIS A 132 -0.40 -2.06 -6.91
C HIS A 132 -0.07 -3.40 -7.54
N HIS A 133 -1.03 -3.95 -8.27
CA HIS A 133 -0.93 -5.21 -8.98
C HIS A 133 -0.93 -5.01 -10.51
N LYS A 134 -0.91 -6.10 -11.27
CA LYS A 134 -0.78 -6.07 -12.72
C LYS A 134 -1.94 -5.32 -13.41
N ASP A 135 -3.15 -5.49 -12.90
CA ASP A 135 -4.34 -4.85 -13.47
C ASP A 135 -4.26 -3.33 -13.31
N ASP A 136 -3.78 -2.81 -12.16
CA ASP A 136 -3.53 -1.36 -11.97
C ASP A 136 -2.53 -0.79 -13.00
N VAL A 137 -1.52 -1.58 -13.36
CA VAL A 137 -0.53 -1.17 -14.40
C VAL A 137 -1.21 -1.01 -15.74
N VAL A 138 -2.05 -1.98 -16.14
CA VAL A 138 -2.79 -1.97 -17.40
C VAL A 138 -3.81 -0.84 -17.42
N GLU A 139 -4.60 -0.69 -16.37
CA GLU A 139 -5.60 0.37 -16.22
C GLU A 139 -4.95 1.75 -16.30
N THR A 140 -3.87 1.98 -15.55
CA THR A 140 -3.14 3.25 -15.59
C THR A 140 -2.59 3.54 -16.98
N MET A 141 -2.05 2.54 -17.67
CA MET A 141 -1.55 2.67 -19.04
C MET A 141 -2.67 3.03 -20.02
N LEU A 142 -3.81 2.36 -19.92
CA LEU A 142 -4.98 2.63 -20.77
C LEU A 142 -5.56 4.02 -20.51
N MET A 143 -5.68 4.42 -19.24
CA MET A 143 -6.12 5.76 -18.86
C MET A 143 -5.17 6.84 -19.41
N SER A 144 -3.87 6.65 -19.26
CA SER A 144 -2.88 7.58 -19.80
C SER A 144 -2.94 7.69 -21.33
N LEU A 145 -3.16 6.56 -22.01
CA LEU A 145 -3.33 6.55 -23.46
C LEU A 145 -4.59 7.30 -23.91
N ILE A 146 -5.72 7.04 -23.23
CA ILE A 146 -7.03 7.62 -23.61
C ILE A 146 -7.10 9.12 -23.30
N PHE A 147 -6.66 9.53 -22.11
CA PHE A 147 -6.83 10.90 -21.62
C PHE A 147 -5.65 11.83 -21.90
N GLU A 148 -4.43 11.27 -22.02
CA GLU A 148 -3.20 12.05 -22.17
C GLU A 148 -2.50 11.82 -23.52
N GLY A 149 -2.92 10.83 -24.30
CA GLY A 149 -2.27 10.42 -25.54
C GLY A 149 -0.85 9.87 -25.33
N ARG A 150 -0.56 9.31 -24.17
CA ARG A 150 0.77 8.81 -23.80
C ARG A 150 0.73 7.35 -23.39
N PHE A 151 1.76 6.62 -23.78
CA PHE A 151 2.04 5.30 -23.21
C PHE A 151 2.81 5.48 -21.89
N HIS A 152 2.09 5.59 -20.78
CA HIS A 152 2.68 5.81 -19.46
C HIS A 152 1.98 5.00 -18.39
N THR A 153 2.76 4.46 -17.47
CA THR A 153 2.30 3.89 -16.21
C THR A 153 3.32 4.17 -15.11
N PHE A 154 2.98 3.85 -13.87
CA PHE A 154 3.92 4.02 -12.77
C PHE A 154 5.06 2.99 -12.81
N SER A 155 6.26 3.40 -12.41
CA SER A 155 7.42 2.52 -12.36
C SER A 155 7.32 1.52 -11.20
N PRO A 156 7.88 0.30 -11.35
CA PRO A 156 7.96 -0.70 -10.27
C PRO A 156 8.68 -0.20 -9.03
N LYS A 157 9.75 0.57 -9.24
CA LYS A 157 10.56 1.22 -8.20
C LYS A 157 10.78 2.67 -8.60
N THR A 158 10.60 3.59 -7.64
CA THR A 158 10.77 5.03 -7.88
C THR A 158 11.44 5.67 -6.67
N TYR A 159 12.53 6.38 -6.89
CA TYR A 159 13.15 7.20 -5.84
C TYR A 159 12.51 8.60 -5.83
N LEU A 160 12.18 9.08 -4.65
CA LEU A 160 11.59 10.40 -4.41
C LEU A 160 12.65 11.30 -3.77
N ASP A 161 13.41 12.03 -4.59
CA ASP A 161 14.56 12.83 -4.15
C ASP A 161 14.24 13.79 -3.00
N ARG A 162 13.10 14.50 -3.08
CA ARG A 162 12.69 15.47 -2.06
C ARG A 162 12.41 14.85 -0.70
N MET A 163 12.09 13.56 -0.67
CA MET A 163 11.69 12.84 0.55
C MET A 163 12.76 11.88 1.02
N ASP A 164 13.80 11.64 0.21
CA ASP A 164 14.80 10.59 0.42
C ASP A 164 14.12 9.23 0.72
N LEU A 165 13.15 8.88 -0.13
CA LEU A 165 12.29 7.72 0.07
C LEU A 165 12.14 6.93 -1.22
N THR A 166 12.34 5.62 -1.17
CA THR A 166 12.09 4.75 -2.32
C THR A 166 10.70 4.12 -2.24
N VAL A 167 9.92 4.31 -3.29
CA VAL A 167 8.62 3.63 -3.49
C VAL A 167 8.86 2.31 -4.21
N ILE A 168 8.29 1.23 -3.71
CA ILE A 168 8.34 -0.10 -4.32
C ILE A 168 6.93 -0.69 -4.48
N ARG A 169 6.73 -1.57 -5.48
CA ARG A 169 5.44 -2.19 -5.79
C ARG A 169 5.59 -3.70 -6.00
N PRO A 170 5.71 -4.48 -4.92
CA PRO A 170 6.07 -5.89 -5.01
C PRO A 170 5.00 -6.82 -5.60
N LEU A 171 3.73 -6.37 -5.72
CA LEU A 171 2.64 -7.19 -6.27
C LEU A 171 2.43 -7.06 -7.79
N LEU A 172 3.31 -6.36 -8.51
CA LEU A 172 3.16 -6.06 -9.94
C LEU A 172 2.96 -7.27 -10.87
N TYR A 173 3.38 -8.44 -10.45
CA TYR A 173 3.21 -9.67 -11.24
C TYR A 173 1.92 -10.44 -10.90
N MET A 174 1.13 -9.94 -9.97
CA MET A 174 -0.11 -10.57 -9.55
C MET A 174 -1.30 -9.98 -10.30
N ASN A 175 -2.28 -10.82 -10.65
CA ASN A 175 -3.57 -10.35 -11.12
C ASN A 175 -4.48 -10.05 -9.92
N GLU A 176 -5.43 -9.13 -10.08
CA GLU A 176 -6.42 -8.83 -9.05
C GLU A 176 -7.23 -10.07 -8.64
N ALA A 177 -7.64 -10.89 -9.60
CA ALA A 177 -8.34 -12.14 -9.34
C ALA A 177 -7.57 -13.10 -8.43
N ASP A 178 -6.22 -13.15 -8.54
CA ASP A 178 -5.37 -13.95 -7.65
C ASP A 178 -5.38 -13.39 -6.22
N VAL A 179 -5.36 -12.06 -6.06
CA VAL A 179 -5.44 -11.39 -4.75
C VAL A 179 -6.79 -11.65 -4.09
N ILE A 180 -7.89 -11.48 -4.83
CA ILE A 180 -9.26 -11.78 -4.35
C ILE A 180 -9.36 -13.24 -3.89
N GLY A 181 -8.91 -14.17 -4.72
CA GLY A 181 -8.93 -15.59 -4.39
C GLY A 181 -8.05 -15.94 -3.17
N PHE A 182 -6.95 -15.22 -2.96
CA PHE A 182 -6.10 -15.39 -1.80
C PHE A 182 -6.78 -14.91 -0.52
N VAL A 183 -7.28 -13.69 -0.51
CA VAL A 183 -7.95 -13.06 0.63
C VAL A 183 -9.16 -13.87 1.08
N ASN A 184 -9.98 -14.36 0.13
CA ASN A 184 -11.15 -15.19 0.43
C ASN A 184 -10.75 -16.56 1.00
N LYS A 185 -9.67 -17.18 0.49
CA LYS A 185 -9.20 -18.48 0.98
C LYS A 185 -8.68 -18.43 2.42
N TYR A 186 -8.05 -17.33 2.81
CA TYR A 186 -7.41 -17.18 4.12
C TYR A 186 -8.19 -16.26 5.06
N ASP A 187 -9.41 -15.88 4.71
CA ASP A 187 -10.34 -15.06 5.51
C ASP A 187 -9.69 -13.80 6.08
N PHE A 188 -9.07 -13.00 5.19
CA PHE A 188 -8.39 -11.79 5.63
C PHE A 188 -9.39 -10.74 6.15
N PRO A 189 -9.00 -9.95 7.16
CA PRO A 189 -9.88 -8.99 7.83
C PRO A 189 -10.04 -7.70 7.00
N VAL A 190 -10.58 -7.82 5.80
CA VAL A 190 -10.83 -6.66 4.92
C VAL A 190 -11.84 -5.71 5.55
N VAL A 191 -11.49 -4.44 5.59
CA VAL A 191 -12.34 -3.36 6.10
C VAL A 191 -12.81 -2.50 4.95
N LYS A 192 -14.12 -2.22 4.89
CA LYS A 192 -14.66 -1.29 3.88
C LYS A 192 -14.27 0.13 4.23
N SER A 193 -13.95 0.90 3.20
CA SER A 193 -13.70 2.33 3.34
C SER A 193 -14.98 3.05 3.78
N PRO A 194 -14.93 3.92 4.78
CA PRO A 194 -16.07 4.77 5.16
C PRO A 194 -16.19 6.03 4.30
N CYS A 195 -15.35 6.18 3.27
CA CYS A 195 -15.32 7.37 2.42
C CYS A 195 -16.59 7.46 1.56
N PRO A 196 -17.32 8.60 1.57
CA PRO A 196 -18.52 8.75 0.75
C PRO A 196 -18.24 8.81 -0.76
N ALA A 197 -16.97 9.04 -1.15
CA ALA A 197 -16.54 9.05 -2.55
C ALA A 197 -15.92 7.68 -2.98
N ASP A 198 -16.02 6.65 -2.14
CA ASP A 198 -15.57 5.29 -2.44
C ASP A 198 -16.76 4.56 -3.07
N GLY A 199 -16.82 4.57 -4.42
CA GLY A 199 -17.94 3.99 -5.17
C GLY A 199 -17.51 3.37 -6.46
#